data_f439713dec4fec35a5b186e836d49a16
#
_entry.id   f439713dec4fec35a5b186e836d49a16
#
_cell.length_a   1.000
_cell.length_b   1.000
_cell.length_c   1.000
_cell.angle_alpha   90.00
_cell.angle_beta   90.00
_cell.angle_gamma   90.00
#
_symmetry.space_group_name_H-M   'P 1'
#
loop_
_entity.id
_entity.type
_entity.pdbx_description
1 polymer ?
#
loop_
_entity_poly.entity_id
_entity_poly.type
_entity_poly.pdbx_seq_one_letter_code
_entity_poly.pdbx_strand_id
1 'polypeptide(L)'
;MKADGEADLHEIDRFDGGVGWIAYPEETMERASHAVAVPNEETETADVWVFDPVDAPGLDDLLADLGTVAGVVVGLDRHVRDSAAVATRHDVSVWVPDWMTGVAEDVDAPVERFGDRLADTGFEVFRIRDSSLPPWQEVGFFDGETLIVPESLGTSSYFRGRRERLGVHPMLRLFPPTAALSGRDPDRVLVGHGVGVLEDAAIAVEDALSNSRGKAPALYAKTLRDAIGI
;
A
#
# COMPACT_ATOMS: atom_id res chain seq x y z
N MET A 1 -5.83 9.52 -11.76
CA MET A 1 -6.99 9.28 -12.64
C MET A 1 -7.08 7.77 -12.79
N LYS A 2 -8.28 7.20 -12.64
CA LYS A 2 -8.52 5.77 -12.86
C LYS A 2 -8.38 5.48 -14.36
N ALA A 3 -7.82 4.32 -14.73
CA ALA A 3 -7.80 3.88 -16.12
C ALA A 3 -9.21 3.54 -16.60
N ASP A 4 -9.48 3.76 -17.90
CA ASP A 4 -10.77 3.46 -18.55
C ASP A 4 -10.70 2.13 -19.34
N GLY A 5 -9.71 1.26 -19.05
CA GLY A 5 -9.46 -0.03 -19.70
C GLY A 5 -9.94 -1.25 -18.92
N GLU A 6 -9.86 -2.42 -19.55
CA GLU A 6 -9.97 -3.70 -18.85
C GLU A 6 -8.76 -3.87 -17.92
N ALA A 7 -9.00 -4.44 -16.73
CA ALA A 7 -7.93 -4.76 -15.80
C ALA A 7 -7.05 -5.87 -16.38
N ASP A 8 -5.74 -5.69 -16.29
CA ASP A 8 -4.72 -6.66 -16.69
C ASP A 8 -3.77 -6.86 -15.50
N LEU A 9 -3.79 -8.06 -14.91
CA LEU A 9 -3.05 -8.36 -13.71
C LEU A 9 -1.56 -8.47 -14.00
N HIS A 10 -0.81 -7.47 -13.58
CA HIS A 10 0.64 -7.46 -13.62
C HIS A 10 1.21 -7.80 -12.23
N GLU A 11 1.75 -9.01 -12.09
CA GLU A 11 2.45 -9.41 -10.86
C GLU A 11 3.71 -8.57 -10.64
N ILE A 12 3.89 -8.12 -9.40
CA ILE A 12 5.06 -7.40 -8.90
C ILE A 12 5.47 -7.95 -7.53
N ASP A 13 6.63 -7.57 -7.04
CA ASP A 13 7.02 -7.70 -5.63
C ASP A 13 6.89 -9.11 -5.05
N ARG A 14 7.21 -10.16 -5.82
CA ARG A 14 7.18 -11.53 -5.29
C ARG A 14 8.35 -11.76 -4.33
N PHE A 15 8.02 -12.25 -3.14
CA PHE A 15 8.96 -12.67 -2.11
C PHE A 15 8.41 -13.91 -1.38
N ASP A 16 9.20 -14.50 -0.49
CA ASP A 16 8.73 -15.64 0.30
C ASP A 16 7.58 -15.20 1.23
N GLY A 17 6.41 -15.80 1.02
CA GLY A 17 5.19 -15.45 1.75
C GLY A 17 4.45 -14.22 1.25
N GLY A 18 4.74 -13.66 0.04
CA GLY A 18 3.96 -12.53 -0.44
C GLY A 18 4.12 -12.20 -1.91
N VAL A 19 3.17 -11.42 -2.41
CA VAL A 19 3.13 -10.93 -3.78
C VAL A 19 2.41 -9.59 -3.86
N GLY A 20 2.80 -8.74 -4.80
CA GLY A 20 2.04 -7.56 -5.20
C GLY A 20 1.51 -7.68 -6.62
N TRP A 21 0.57 -6.81 -6.97
CA TRP A 21 0.12 -6.66 -8.35
C TRP A 21 -0.33 -5.24 -8.66
N ILE A 22 -0.29 -4.91 -9.95
CA ILE A 22 -0.86 -3.71 -10.53
C ILE A 22 -1.90 -4.16 -11.56
N ALA A 23 -3.17 -3.76 -11.38
CA ALA A 23 -4.26 -4.12 -12.27
C ALA A 23 -4.38 -3.20 -13.50
N TYR A 24 -3.76 -2.01 -13.45
CA TYR A 24 -3.80 -1.01 -14.52
C TYR A 24 -2.40 -0.40 -14.69
N PRO A 25 -1.47 -1.08 -15.37
CA PRO A 25 -0.08 -0.62 -15.49
C PRO A 25 0.10 0.70 -16.24
N GLU A 26 -0.86 1.11 -17.06
CA GLU A 26 -0.85 2.39 -17.79
C GLU A 26 -1.29 3.61 -16.93
N GLU A 27 -1.75 3.37 -15.69
CA GLU A 27 -2.07 4.48 -14.79
C GLU A 27 -0.81 5.21 -14.33
N THR A 28 -0.83 6.52 -14.37
CA THR A 28 0.29 7.35 -13.87
C THR A 28 0.62 7.09 -12.39
N MET A 29 -0.40 6.75 -11.61
CA MET A 29 -0.25 6.45 -10.18
C MET A 29 0.18 4.99 -9.94
N GLU A 30 0.02 4.09 -10.93
CA GLU A 30 0.37 2.67 -10.81
C GLU A 30 -0.15 2.09 -9.50
N ARG A 31 -1.49 2.07 -9.31
CA ARG A 31 -2.10 1.53 -8.07
C ARG A 31 -1.68 0.09 -7.84
N ALA A 32 -0.87 -0.11 -6.83
CA ALA A 32 -0.39 -1.42 -6.40
C ALA A 32 -1.21 -1.94 -5.23
N SER A 33 -1.35 -3.25 -5.17
CA SER A 33 -2.00 -4.00 -4.11
C SER A 33 -1.07 -5.14 -3.71
N HIS A 34 -1.19 -5.63 -2.48
CA HIS A 34 -0.30 -6.68 -1.98
C HIS A 34 -1.08 -7.75 -1.22
N ALA A 35 -0.57 -8.97 -1.27
CA ALA A 35 -1.01 -10.07 -0.44
C ALA A 35 0.18 -10.63 0.35
N VAL A 36 -0.02 -10.85 1.64
CA VAL A 36 0.98 -11.42 2.54
C VAL A 36 0.39 -12.64 3.23
N ALA A 37 1.07 -13.76 3.12
CA ALA A 37 0.72 -15.01 3.75
C ALA A 37 1.34 -15.07 5.15
N VAL A 38 0.51 -15.33 6.15
CA VAL A 38 0.90 -15.51 7.54
C VAL A 38 0.72 -16.98 7.89
N PRO A 39 1.73 -17.66 8.43
CA PRO A 39 1.59 -19.05 8.86
C PRO A 39 0.43 -19.22 9.84
N ASN A 40 -0.43 -20.20 9.59
CA ASN A 40 -1.51 -20.56 10.48
C ASN A 40 -1.21 -21.93 11.10
N GLU A 41 -0.99 -21.96 12.43
CA GLU A 41 -0.63 -23.19 13.14
C GLU A 41 -1.80 -24.20 13.26
N GLU A 42 -3.03 -23.73 13.03
CA GLU A 42 -4.25 -24.56 13.13
C GLU A 42 -4.64 -25.21 11.82
N THR A 43 -4.08 -24.76 10.69
CA THR A 43 -4.42 -25.21 9.34
C THR A 43 -3.17 -25.66 8.58
N GLU A 44 -3.35 -26.40 7.48
CA GLU A 44 -2.24 -26.79 6.58
C GLU A 44 -1.88 -25.66 5.59
N THR A 45 -2.69 -24.60 5.51
CA THR A 45 -2.50 -23.47 4.60
C THR A 45 -2.28 -22.18 5.38
N ALA A 46 -1.48 -21.28 4.80
CA ALA A 46 -1.29 -19.95 5.38
C ALA A 46 -2.54 -19.08 5.22
N ASP A 47 -2.72 -18.14 6.14
CA ASP A 47 -3.73 -17.08 6.08
C ASP A 47 -3.23 -15.94 5.21
N VAL A 48 -3.93 -15.63 4.12
CA VAL A 48 -3.55 -14.56 3.18
C VAL A 48 -4.29 -13.27 3.53
N TRP A 49 -3.53 -12.22 3.81
CA TRP A 49 -4.04 -10.88 4.08
C TRP A 49 -3.81 -9.99 2.86
N VAL A 50 -4.90 -9.39 2.37
CA VAL A 50 -4.91 -8.63 1.11
C VAL A 50 -5.02 -7.13 1.40
N PHE A 51 -4.01 -6.36 1.02
CA PHE A 51 -3.89 -4.93 1.34
C PHE A 51 -4.30 -4.06 0.15
N ASP A 52 -5.27 -3.16 0.37
CA ASP A 52 -5.75 -2.15 -0.59
C ASP A 52 -6.02 -2.73 -2.00
N PRO A 53 -6.79 -3.81 -2.17
CA PRO A 53 -6.88 -4.52 -3.43
C PRO A 53 -7.54 -3.71 -4.55
N VAL A 54 -6.95 -3.81 -5.73
CA VAL A 54 -7.60 -3.52 -7.02
C VAL A 54 -7.87 -4.86 -7.69
N ASP A 55 -9.13 -5.13 -7.99
CA ASP A 55 -9.55 -6.41 -8.58
C ASP A 55 -9.12 -6.53 -10.04
N ALA A 56 -8.76 -7.75 -10.45
CA ALA A 56 -8.36 -8.06 -11.81
C ALA A 56 -8.62 -9.55 -12.14
N PRO A 57 -8.81 -9.91 -13.41
CA PRO A 57 -8.87 -11.31 -13.82
C PRO A 57 -7.60 -12.07 -13.41
N GLY A 58 -7.75 -13.25 -12.81
CA GLY A 58 -6.63 -14.09 -12.33
C GLY A 58 -6.18 -13.77 -10.90
N LEU A 59 -6.77 -12.80 -10.22
CA LEU A 59 -6.41 -12.46 -8.84
C LEU A 59 -6.64 -13.64 -7.89
N ASP A 60 -7.75 -14.36 -8.02
CA ASP A 60 -8.07 -15.48 -7.13
C ASP A 60 -7.05 -16.62 -7.26
N ASP A 61 -6.57 -16.91 -8.47
CA ASP A 61 -5.51 -17.90 -8.70
C ASP A 61 -4.20 -17.44 -8.06
N LEU A 62 -3.86 -16.15 -8.18
CA LEU A 62 -2.66 -15.56 -7.56
C LEU A 62 -2.70 -15.66 -6.03
N LEU A 63 -3.87 -15.40 -5.42
CA LEU A 63 -4.04 -15.50 -3.97
C LEU A 63 -4.02 -16.96 -3.50
N ALA A 64 -4.63 -17.87 -4.25
CA ALA A 64 -4.66 -19.31 -3.94
C ALA A 64 -3.27 -19.95 -3.93
N ASP A 65 -2.32 -19.43 -4.72
CA ASP A 65 -0.91 -19.87 -4.69
C ASP A 65 -0.22 -19.57 -3.35
N LEU A 66 -0.72 -18.59 -2.59
CA LEU A 66 -0.17 -18.21 -1.28
C LEU A 66 -0.84 -18.93 -0.11
N GLY A 67 -2.15 -19.20 -0.21
CA GLY A 67 -2.91 -19.83 0.87
C GLY A 67 -4.41 -19.50 0.79
N THR A 68 -5.05 -19.43 1.95
CA THR A 68 -6.48 -19.10 2.09
C THR A 68 -6.63 -17.64 2.49
N VAL A 69 -7.45 -16.88 1.76
CA VAL A 69 -7.71 -15.46 2.13
C VAL A 69 -8.42 -15.42 3.48
N ALA A 70 -7.83 -14.68 4.43
CA ALA A 70 -8.33 -14.52 5.80
C ALA A 70 -8.90 -13.13 6.06
N GLY A 71 -8.51 -12.13 5.29
CA GLY A 71 -9.02 -10.77 5.42
C GLY A 71 -8.53 -9.83 4.35
N VAL A 72 -9.31 -8.77 4.12
CA VAL A 72 -8.96 -7.66 3.24
C VAL A 72 -8.76 -6.40 4.08
N VAL A 73 -7.66 -5.69 3.87
CA VAL A 73 -7.22 -4.57 4.73
C VAL A 73 -7.25 -3.26 3.96
N VAL A 74 -7.83 -2.24 4.55
CA VAL A 74 -7.79 -0.85 4.04
C VAL A 74 -6.83 -0.03 4.90
N GLY A 75 -5.74 0.41 4.31
CA GLY A 75 -4.68 1.17 5.00
C GLY A 75 -4.77 2.70 4.83
N LEU A 76 -5.61 3.19 3.92
CA LEU A 76 -5.82 4.61 3.65
C LEU A 76 -7.30 4.91 3.41
N ASP A 77 -7.80 6.04 3.94
CA ASP A 77 -9.21 6.45 3.88
C ASP A 77 -9.84 6.46 2.47
N ARG A 78 -9.03 6.64 1.43
CA ARG A 78 -9.45 6.63 0.02
C ARG A 78 -9.02 5.39 -0.77
N HIS A 79 -8.47 4.37 -0.11
CA HIS A 79 -8.08 3.10 -0.71
C HIS A 79 -9.10 1.97 -0.47
N VAL A 80 -10.38 2.32 -0.31
CA VAL A 80 -11.45 1.30 -0.29
C VAL A 80 -11.38 0.44 -1.55
N ARG A 81 -11.09 1.06 -2.72
CA ARG A 81 -10.85 0.37 -4.00
C ARG A 81 -11.90 -0.72 -4.25
N ASP A 82 -11.46 -1.96 -4.48
CA ASP A 82 -12.33 -3.10 -4.74
C ASP A 82 -12.40 -4.06 -3.52
N SER A 83 -12.09 -3.54 -2.31
CA SER A 83 -12.01 -4.33 -1.08
C SER A 83 -13.29 -5.12 -0.79
N ALA A 84 -14.46 -4.50 -0.97
CA ALA A 84 -15.75 -5.17 -0.73
C ALA A 84 -15.98 -6.35 -1.69
N ALA A 85 -15.63 -6.19 -2.97
CA ALA A 85 -15.78 -7.24 -3.98
C ALA A 85 -14.87 -8.44 -3.68
N VAL A 86 -13.59 -8.18 -3.34
CA VAL A 86 -12.63 -9.23 -2.99
C VAL A 86 -13.05 -9.92 -1.69
N ALA A 87 -13.40 -9.17 -0.65
CA ALA A 87 -13.83 -9.74 0.63
C ALA A 87 -15.09 -10.62 0.49
N THR A 88 -16.09 -10.14 -0.24
CA THR A 88 -17.33 -10.90 -0.48
C THR A 88 -17.07 -12.20 -1.24
N ARG A 89 -16.19 -12.17 -2.26
CA ARG A 89 -15.85 -13.34 -3.07
C ARG A 89 -15.16 -14.44 -2.27
N HIS A 90 -14.38 -14.06 -1.26
CA HIS A 90 -13.66 -14.98 -0.38
C HIS A 90 -14.38 -15.25 0.95
N ASP A 91 -15.60 -14.71 1.18
CA ASP A 91 -16.38 -14.84 2.41
C ASP A 91 -15.61 -14.39 3.66
N VAL A 92 -14.90 -13.26 3.57
CA VAL A 92 -14.12 -12.65 4.65
C VAL A 92 -14.54 -11.21 4.91
N SER A 93 -14.10 -10.64 6.04
CA SER A 93 -14.35 -9.25 6.40
C SER A 93 -13.31 -8.30 5.78
N VAL A 94 -13.74 -7.05 5.58
CA VAL A 94 -12.83 -5.92 5.34
C VAL A 94 -12.38 -5.34 6.68
N TRP A 95 -11.08 -5.24 6.89
CA TRP A 95 -10.46 -4.75 8.10
C TRP A 95 -10.06 -3.29 7.97
N VAL A 96 -10.52 -2.44 8.90
CA VAL A 96 -10.34 -0.98 8.86
C VAL A 96 -9.82 -0.50 10.21
N PRO A 97 -8.86 0.45 10.27
CA PRO A 97 -8.42 1.06 11.53
C PRO A 97 -9.60 1.63 12.33
N ASP A 98 -9.63 1.39 13.63
CA ASP A 98 -10.75 1.76 14.53
C ASP A 98 -11.01 3.28 14.58
N TRP A 99 -9.94 4.08 14.41
CA TRP A 99 -10.00 5.54 14.40
C TRP A 99 -10.28 6.17 13.02
N MET A 100 -10.21 5.39 11.95
CA MET A 100 -10.46 5.86 10.59
C MET A 100 -11.96 6.06 10.36
N THR A 101 -12.35 7.29 10.07
CA THR A 101 -13.77 7.69 9.97
C THR A 101 -14.28 7.61 8.53
N GLY A 102 -15.54 7.20 8.37
CA GLY A 102 -16.23 7.18 7.07
C GLY A 102 -15.95 5.93 6.23
N VAL A 103 -14.77 5.34 6.32
CA VAL A 103 -14.36 4.22 5.46
C VAL A 103 -15.30 3.01 5.55
N ALA A 104 -15.73 2.65 6.76
CA ALA A 104 -16.63 1.51 6.95
C ALA A 104 -18.04 1.75 6.36
N GLU A 105 -18.44 3.00 6.18
CA GLU A 105 -19.73 3.38 5.57
C GLU A 105 -19.68 3.24 4.04
N ASP A 106 -18.49 3.29 3.45
CA ASP A 106 -18.24 3.16 2.01
C ASP A 106 -17.99 1.70 1.58
N VAL A 107 -17.93 0.75 2.54
CA VAL A 107 -17.65 -0.67 2.29
C VAL A 107 -18.94 -1.48 2.33
N ASP A 108 -19.35 -2.08 1.20
CA ASP A 108 -20.50 -2.98 1.08
C ASP A 108 -20.08 -4.44 1.32
N ALA A 109 -19.55 -4.72 2.51
CA ALA A 109 -19.15 -6.04 3.00
C ALA A 109 -19.08 -6.01 4.53
N PRO A 110 -19.00 -7.16 5.23
CA PRO A 110 -18.72 -7.20 6.66
C PRO A 110 -17.42 -6.46 7.00
N VAL A 111 -17.45 -5.62 8.05
CA VAL A 111 -16.30 -4.82 8.47
C VAL A 111 -15.88 -5.20 9.87
N GLU A 112 -14.60 -5.51 10.03
CA GLU A 112 -13.91 -5.65 11.30
C GLU A 112 -13.02 -4.44 11.56
N ARG A 113 -12.74 -4.17 12.84
CA ARG A 113 -11.91 -3.03 13.22
C ARG A 113 -10.67 -3.49 13.97
N PHE A 114 -9.55 -2.81 13.70
CA PHE A 114 -8.28 -3.07 14.38
C PHE A 114 -7.66 -1.78 14.95
N GLY A 115 -6.88 -1.93 16.03
CA GLY A 115 -6.16 -0.85 16.69
C GLY A 115 -4.69 -0.81 16.26
N ASP A 116 -3.79 -1.10 17.20
CA ASP A 116 -2.33 -1.08 17.01
C ASP A 116 -1.74 -2.41 16.49
N ARG A 117 -2.60 -3.42 16.25
CA ARG A 117 -2.25 -4.71 15.65
C ARG A 117 -3.32 -5.14 14.66
N LEU A 118 -2.89 -5.79 13.59
CA LEU A 118 -3.78 -6.41 12.62
C LEU A 118 -4.00 -7.87 13.01
N ALA A 119 -5.10 -8.20 13.66
CA ALA A 119 -5.40 -9.56 14.13
C ALA A 119 -4.16 -10.26 14.74
N ASP A 120 -3.97 -11.53 14.46
CA ASP A 120 -2.82 -12.32 14.90
C ASP A 120 -1.71 -12.44 13.83
N THR A 121 -1.64 -11.47 12.92
CA THR A 121 -0.70 -11.48 11.79
C THR A 121 0.76 -11.18 12.16
N GLY A 122 1.01 -10.66 13.35
CA GLY A 122 2.31 -10.12 13.73
C GLY A 122 2.54 -8.67 13.30
N PHE A 123 1.72 -8.10 12.42
CA PHE A 123 1.84 -6.71 12.02
C PHE A 123 1.47 -5.74 13.16
N GLU A 124 2.45 -4.93 13.58
CA GLU A 124 2.22 -3.67 14.28
C GLU A 124 1.59 -2.68 13.31
N VAL A 125 0.52 -2.01 13.77
CA VAL A 125 -0.13 -0.94 13.01
C VAL A 125 0.18 0.40 13.66
N PHE A 126 0.63 1.35 12.86
CA PHE A 126 0.96 2.68 13.35
C PHE A 126 0.39 3.76 12.45
N ARG A 127 0.00 4.86 13.07
CA ARG A 127 -0.55 6.00 12.34
C ARG A 127 0.56 6.76 11.62
N ILE A 128 0.50 6.81 10.28
CA ILE A 128 1.39 7.65 9.47
C ILE A 128 0.85 9.07 9.44
N ARG A 129 -0.45 9.23 9.20
CA ARG A 129 -1.08 10.53 9.11
C ARG A 129 -2.54 10.50 9.54
N ASP A 130 -2.96 11.59 10.21
CA ASP A 130 -4.35 11.90 10.51
C ASP A 130 -4.52 13.41 10.37
N SER A 131 -5.19 13.85 9.32
CA SER A 131 -5.31 15.25 8.95
C SER A 131 -6.68 15.53 8.34
N SER A 132 -7.30 16.61 8.77
CA SER A 132 -8.55 17.08 8.18
C SER A 132 -8.33 18.06 7.01
N LEU A 133 -7.11 18.62 6.86
CA LEU A 133 -6.79 19.56 5.78
C LEU A 133 -5.33 19.39 5.31
N PRO A 134 -5.11 18.83 4.10
CA PRO A 134 -6.09 18.08 3.32
C PRO A 134 -6.56 16.82 4.08
N PRO A 135 -7.77 16.30 3.81
CA PRO A 135 -8.23 15.05 4.41
C PRO A 135 -7.26 13.91 4.06
N TRP A 136 -6.79 13.21 5.09
CA TRP A 136 -5.81 12.14 4.92
C TRP A 136 -5.71 11.30 6.19
N GLN A 137 -6.20 10.08 6.15
CA GLN A 137 -6.06 9.12 7.24
C GLN A 137 -5.34 7.88 6.74
N GLU A 138 -4.12 7.65 7.22
CA GLU A 138 -3.22 6.60 6.74
C GLU A 138 -2.54 5.88 7.89
N VAL A 139 -2.51 4.55 7.81
CA VAL A 139 -1.71 3.68 8.67
C VAL A 139 -0.57 3.04 7.88
N GLY A 140 0.50 2.68 8.59
CA GLY A 140 1.52 1.77 8.12
C GLY A 140 1.46 0.46 8.89
N PHE A 141 1.96 -0.60 8.28
CA PHE A 141 2.04 -1.93 8.87
C PHE A 141 3.50 -2.38 8.89
N PHE A 142 3.95 -2.98 9.99
CA PHE A 142 5.32 -3.46 10.13
C PHE A 142 5.38 -4.74 10.98
N ASP A 143 5.98 -5.80 10.45
CA ASP A 143 6.14 -7.09 11.12
C ASP A 143 7.58 -7.39 11.57
N GLY A 144 8.49 -6.43 11.42
CA GLY A 144 9.92 -6.57 11.67
C GLY A 144 10.75 -6.73 10.40
N GLU A 145 10.17 -7.20 9.30
CA GLU A 145 10.81 -7.39 7.99
C GLU A 145 10.12 -6.57 6.90
N THR A 146 8.79 -6.62 6.87
CA THR A 146 7.96 -6.00 5.82
C THR A 146 7.33 -4.71 6.33
N LEU A 147 7.60 -3.60 5.66
CA LEU A 147 6.92 -2.33 5.88
C LEU A 147 5.93 -2.08 4.74
N ILE A 148 4.65 -1.91 5.07
CA ILE A 148 3.60 -1.57 4.09
C ILE A 148 3.19 -0.11 4.30
N VAL A 149 3.27 0.71 3.23
CA VAL A 149 2.93 2.13 3.24
C VAL A 149 1.97 2.43 2.09
N PRO A 150 0.69 2.69 2.36
CA PRO A 150 -0.33 2.86 1.32
C PRO A 150 -0.10 4.03 0.36
N GLU A 151 0.31 5.22 0.86
CA GLU A 151 0.34 6.43 0.03
C GLU A 151 1.50 7.38 0.34
N SER A 152 1.94 7.48 1.58
CA SER A 152 2.98 8.46 1.95
C SER A 152 4.31 8.23 1.24
N LEU A 153 4.60 6.99 0.85
CA LEU A 153 5.73 6.60 0.01
C LEU A 153 5.24 5.91 -1.26
N GLY A 154 6.00 6.00 -2.33
CA GLY A 154 5.69 5.32 -3.59
C GLY A 154 6.87 5.29 -4.55
N THR A 155 6.79 4.41 -5.53
CA THR A 155 7.84 4.24 -6.56
C THR A 155 7.35 4.55 -7.96
N SER A 156 6.06 4.80 -8.17
CA SER A 156 5.56 5.26 -9.47
C SER A 156 6.22 6.58 -9.89
N SER A 157 6.16 6.90 -11.16
CA SER A 157 6.79 8.11 -11.71
C SER A 157 6.23 9.40 -11.10
N TYR A 158 5.00 9.37 -10.57
CA TYR A 158 4.38 10.47 -9.86
C TYR A 158 5.10 10.82 -8.55
N PHE A 159 5.60 9.80 -7.84
CA PHE A 159 6.28 9.95 -6.55
C PHE A 159 7.76 10.30 -6.69
N ARG A 160 8.42 9.85 -7.77
CA ARG A 160 9.89 9.90 -7.88
C ARG A 160 10.40 10.99 -8.80
N GLY A 161 11.43 11.70 -8.32
CA GLY A 161 12.35 12.43 -9.17
C GLY A 161 13.41 11.50 -9.79
N ARG A 162 14.29 12.07 -10.62
CA ARG A 162 15.43 11.30 -11.17
C ARG A 162 16.29 10.76 -10.04
N ARG A 163 16.68 9.48 -10.11
CA ARG A 163 17.58 8.79 -9.17
C ARG A 163 16.98 8.49 -7.79
N GLU A 164 15.70 8.68 -7.58
CA GLU A 164 15.05 8.18 -6.36
C GLU A 164 14.59 6.73 -6.59
N ARG A 165 14.95 5.84 -5.67
CA ARG A 165 14.41 4.47 -5.65
C ARG A 165 13.00 4.47 -5.07
N LEU A 166 12.79 5.27 -4.03
CA LEU A 166 11.55 5.48 -3.32
C LEU A 166 11.33 6.98 -3.15
N GLY A 167 10.11 7.46 -3.28
CA GLY A 167 9.77 8.88 -3.16
C GLY A 167 8.66 9.12 -2.15
N VAL A 168 8.75 10.25 -1.45
CA VAL A 168 7.64 10.75 -0.62
C VAL A 168 6.56 11.34 -1.54
N HIS A 169 5.28 11.10 -1.22
CA HIS A 169 4.15 11.67 -1.95
C HIS A 169 4.34 13.20 -2.17
N PRO A 170 4.11 13.75 -3.37
CA PRO A 170 4.40 15.15 -3.69
C PRO A 170 3.86 16.15 -2.67
N MET A 171 2.65 15.97 -2.18
CA MET A 171 2.03 16.86 -1.18
C MET A 171 2.73 16.80 0.18
N LEU A 172 3.47 15.74 0.50
CA LEU A 172 4.13 15.54 1.78
C LEU A 172 5.63 15.90 1.76
N ARG A 173 6.19 16.18 0.58
CA ARG A 173 7.65 16.38 0.43
C ARG A 173 8.22 17.50 1.29
N LEU A 174 7.48 18.55 1.53
CA LEU A 174 7.95 19.65 2.39
C LEU A 174 7.88 19.30 3.89
N PHE A 175 6.98 18.40 4.24
CA PHE A 175 6.75 17.91 5.61
C PHE A 175 6.57 16.39 5.58
N PRO A 176 7.66 15.64 5.28
CA PRO A 176 7.58 14.18 5.20
C PRO A 176 7.23 13.55 6.55
N PRO A 177 6.56 12.40 6.56
CA PRO A 177 6.14 11.73 7.79
C PRO A 177 7.30 10.99 8.49
N THR A 178 8.42 11.72 8.72
CA THR A 178 9.66 11.18 9.26
C THR A 178 9.45 10.55 10.63
N ALA A 179 8.67 11.19 11.51
CA ALA A 179 8.46 10.68 12.87
C ALA A 179 7.73 9.33 12.90
N ALA A 180 6.87 9.05 11.90
CA ALA A 180 6.14 7.80 11.81
C ALA A 180 6.94 6.67 11.15
N LEU A 181 7.81 7.00 10.19
CA LEU A 181 8.48 6.02 9.34
C LEU A 181 9.96 5.78 9.67
N SER A 182 10.63 6.74 10.35
CA SER A 182 12.03 6.53 10.76
C SER A 182 12.17 5.52 11.88
N GLY A 183 13.35 4.91 11.95
CA GLY A 183 13.75 3.99 13.02
C GLY A 183 13.19 2.58 12.86
N ARG A 184 12.51 2.29 11.75
CA ARG A 184 12.23 0.94 11.29
C ARG A 184 13.30 0.50 10.33
N ASP A 185 13.72 -0.74 10.44
CA ASP A 185 14.79 -1.33 9.62
C ASP A 185 14.20 -2.46 8.78
N PRO A 186 13.34 -2.15 7.78
CA PRO A 186 12.67 -3.16 6.98
C PRO A 186 13.60 -3.81 5.96
N ASP A 187 13.47 -5.10 5.77
CA ASP A 187 14.10 -5.83 4.66
C ASP A 187 13.44 -5.46 3.33
N ARG A 188 12.11 -5.20 3.37
CA ARG A 188 11.31 -4.81 2.20
C ARG A 188 10.28 -3.75 2.52
N VAL A 189 9.97 -2.91 1.53
CA VAL A 189 8.90 -1.91 1.59
C VAL A 189 7.93 -2.14 0.46
N LEU A 190 6.67 -2.39 0.81
CA LEU A 190 5.55 -2.51 -0.12
C LEU A 190 4.79 -1.18 -0.13
N VAL A 191 4.47 -0.68 -1.32
CA VAL A 191 3.85 0.64 -1.48
C VAL A 191 2.57 0.55 -2.29
N GLY A 192 1.57 1.36 -1.98
CA GLY A 192 0.30 1.36 -2.70
C GLY A 192 0.37 1.98 -4.11
N HIS A 193 1.57 2.43 -4.55
CA HIS A 193 1.78 3.06 -5.86
C HIS A 193 3.15 2.75 -6.46
N GLY A 194 3.15 1.89 -7.49
CA GLY A 194 4.34 1.36 -8.15
C GLY A 194 4.89 0.09 -7.47
N VAL A 195 6.01 -0.40 -7.94
CA VAL A 195 6.66 -1.61 -7.40
C VAL A 195 7.32 -1.34 -6.05
N GLY A 196 7.34 -2.30 -5.15
CA GLY A 196 8.00 -2.21 -3.85
C GLY A 196 9.53 -2.11 -3.96
N VAL A 197 10.16 -2.02 -2.80
CA VAL A 197 11.62 -2.06 -2.68
C VAL A 197 11.96 -3.28 -1.84
N LEU A 198 12.51 -4.32 -2.46
CA LEU A 198 12.77 -5.62 -1.83
C LEU A 198 14.23 -5.81 -1.40
N GLU A 199 15.11 -4.86 -1.71
CA GLU A 199 16.52 -4.87 -1.32
C GLU A 199 16.94 -3.49 -0.81
N ASP A 200 17.74 -3.44 0.24
CA ASP A 200 18.18 -2.19 0.87
C ASP A 200 17.02 -1.25 1.22
N ALA A 201 15.90 -1.81 1.65
CA ALA A 201 14.65 -1.07 1.82
C ALA A 201 14.75 -0.01 2.92
N ALA A 202 15.39 -0.33 4.05
CA ALA A 202 15.64 0.64 5.12
C ALA A 202 16.43 1.87 4.63
N ILE A 203 17.46 1.64 3.81
CA ILE A 203 18.26 2.72 3.20
C ILE A 203 17.39 3.56 2.25
N ALA A 204 16.52 2.91 1.46
CA ALA A 204 15.64 3.62 0.54
C ALA A 204 14.62 4.50 1.28
N VAL A 205 14.06 4.01 2.41
CA VAL A 205 13.15 4.79 3.27
C VAL A 205 13.86 5.99 3.86
N GLU A 206 15.04 5.80 4.44
CA GLU A 206 15.82 6.88 5.03
C GLU A 206 16.21 7.94 3.99
N ASP A 207 16.67 7.52 2.79
CA ASP A 207 17.00 8.43 1.68
C ASP A 207 15.76 9.21 1.20
N ALA A 208 14.62 8.54 1.06
CA ALA A 208 13.36 9.18 0.66
C ALA A 208 12.93 10.26 1.66
N LEU A 209 12.97 9.96 2.96
CA LEU A 209 12.55 10.90 4.01
C LEU A 209 13.53 12.06 4.16
N SER A 210 14.84 11.78 4.25
CA SER A 210 15.88 12.78 4.52
C SER A 210 16.07 13.77 3.37
N ASN A 211 15.98 13.29 2.12
CA ASN A 211 16.19 14.10 0.92
C ASN A 211 14.90 14.68 0.32
N SER A 212 13.74 14.36 0.87
CA SER A 212 12.42 14.73 0.38
C SER A 212 12.30 16.22 0.02
N ARG A 213 12.65 17.10 0.95
CA ARG A 213 12.56 18.57 0.78
C ARG A 213 13.49 19.09 -0.31
N GLY A 214 14.72 18.60 -0.33
CA GLY A 214 15.73 19.02 -1.31
C GLY A 214 15.38 18.63 -2.75
N LYS A 215 14.71 17.50 -2.91
CA LYS A 215 14.30 16.97 -4.21
C LYS A 215 12.91 17.48 -4.67
N ALA A 216 12.13 18.13 -3.79
CA ALA A 216 10.79 18.63 -4.10
C ALA A 216 10.74 19.60 -5.31
N PRO A 217 11.62 20.61 -5.45
CA PRO A 217 11.55 21.54 -6.58
C PRO A 217 11.72 20.84 -7.94
N ALA A 218 12.59 19.84 -8.03
CA ALA A 218 12.84 19.10 -9.26
C ALA A 218 11.62 18.23 -9.63
N LEU A 219 10.97 17.60 -8.65
CA LEU A 219 9.76 16.83 -8.88
C LEU A 219 8.60 17.71 -9.33
N TYR A 220 8.37 18.84 -8.66
CA TYR A 220 7.29 19.77 -9.05
C TYR A 220 7.50 20.34 -10.45
N ALA A 221 8.75 20.65 -10.83
CA ALA A 221 9.06 21.10 -12.19
C ALA A 221 8.84 20.00 -13.24
N LYS A 222 9.08 18.72 -12.89
CA LYS A 222 8.74 17.56 -13.72
C LYS A 222 7.24 17.45 -13.87
N THR A 223 6.49 17.39 -12.78
CA THR A 223 5.02 17.26 -12.79
C THR A 223 4.35 18.38 -13.60
N LEU A 224 4.86 19.61 -13.49
CA LEU A 224 4.35 20.73 -14.27
C LEU A 224 4.61 20.55 -15.79
N ARG A 225 5.81 20.11 -16.18
CA ARG A 225 6.12 19.81 -17.59
C ARG A 225 5.24 18.70 -18.15
N ASP A 226 5.09 17.61 -17.40
CA ASP A 226 4.24 16.47 -17.79
C ASP A 226 2.78 16.93 -17.99
N ALA A 227 2.28 17.85 -17.13
CA ALA A 227 0.93 18.39 -17.22
C ALA A 227 0.69 19.31 -18.44
N ILE A 228 1.72 19.99 -18.94
CA ILE A 228 1.63 20.91 -20.10
C ILE A 228 2.20 20.29 -21.40
N GLY A 229 2.61 19.02 -21.35
CA GLY A 229 3.02 18.24 -22.53
C GLY A 229 4.35 18.67 -23.17
N ILE A 230 5.30 19.23 -22.40
CA ILE A 230 6.66 19.61 -22.85
C ILE A 230 7.77 18.95 -22.03
#